data_dae89ebb52348a6d582094a78af85c73
#
_entry.id   dae89ebb52348a6d582094a78af85c73
#
_cell.length_a   1.000
_cell.length_b   1.000
_cell.length_c   1.000
_cell.angle_alpha   90.00
_cell.angle_beta   90.00
_cell.angle_gamma   90.00
#
_symmetry.space_group_name_H-M   'P 1'
#
loop_
_entity.id
_entity.type
_entity.pdbx_description
1 polymer ?
#
loop_
_entity_poly.entity_id
_entity_poly.type
_entity_poly.pdbx_seq_one_letter_code
_entity_poly.pdbx_strand_id
1 'polypeptide(L)'
;RSSAASDVYKRQIKNGGEASNIVPELSEVEFLTRAPKRKDLDDITEWVKDCARAAALATRTEVEIFSLCEPFHDLYVSPLEKAAVEEGFRELGLDYAESIGMTGSSDIGNVDYHCPAFHPIMSIGKPYTCHTKEFAEAMLSEETHQAIVNVANLLVTLTANLYGKPEVLRAIRDDHKAYRGY
;
A
#
# COMPACT_ATOMS: atom_id res chain seq x y z
N ARG A 1 14.19 10.90 -18.44
CA ARG A 1 14.01 9.46 -18.73
C ARG A 1 14.34 8.73 -17.48
N SER A 2 13.33 8.46 -16.74
CA SER A 2 13.39 8.00 -15.37
C SER A 2 13.68 6.50 -15.34
N SER A 3 14.72 6.08 -14.61
CA SER A 3 14.88 4.70 -14.12
C SER A 3 13.69 4.25 -13.27
N ALA A 4 12.87 5.18 -12.80
CA ALA A 4 11.61 4.93 -12.11
C ALA A 4 10.57 4.18 -12.97
N ALA A 5 10.65 4.23 -14.30
CA ALA A 5 9.73 3.50 -15.16
C ALA A 5 9.89 1.96 -15.08
N SER A 6 11.03 1.47 -14.60
CA SER A 6 11.25 0.02 -14.42
C SER A 6 10.59 -0.55 -13.17
N ASP A 7 10.28 0.30 -12.18
CA ASP A 7 9.68 -0.12 -10.91
C ASP A 7 8.15 0.07 -10.87
N VAL A 8 7.59 0.64 -11.94
CA VAL A 8 6.19 1.06 -12.01
C VAL A 8 5.23 -0.11 -12.28
N TYR A 9 5.72 -1.20 -12.86
CA TYR A 9 4.89 -2.38 -13.09
C TYR A 9 5.68 -3.69 -12.94
N LYS A 10 5.00 -4.72 -12.45
CA LYS A 10 5.44 -6.12 -12.52
C LYS A 10 4.56 -6.85 -13.51
N ARG A 11 5.13 -7.81 -14.22
CA ARG A 11 4.40 -8.61 -15.23
C ARG A 11 4.74 -10.08 -15.08
N GLN A 12 3.75 -10.92 -15.35
CA GLN A 12 3.92 -12.36 -15.40
C GLN A 12 3.10 -12.92 -16.55
N ILE A 13 3.71 -13.79 -17.37
CA ILE A 13 2.97 -14.58 -18.34
C ILE A 13 2.34 -15.74 -17.58
N LYS A 14 1.02 -15.81 -17.55
CA LYS A 14 0.24 -16.87 -16.91
C LYS A 14 0.03 -18.05 -17.85
N ASN A 15 -0.24 -17.74 -19.14
CA ASN A 15 -0.34 -18.73 -20.20
C ASN A 15 0.32 -18.16 -21.46
N GLY A 16 1.33 -18.84 -21.97
CA GLY A 16 2.06 -18.47 -23.19
C GLY A 16 1.88 -19.48 -24.34
N GLY A 17 1.00 -20.47 -24.18
CA GLY A 17 0.79 -21.56 -25.10
C GLY A 17 1.52 -22.84 -24.72
N GLU A 18 1.23 -23.95 -25.44
CA GLU A 18 1.70 -25.30 -25.11
C GLU A 18 2.98 -25.70 -25.86
N ALA A 19 3.18 -25.22 -27.08
CA ALA A 19 4.32 -25.58 -27.91
C ALA A 19 4.80 -24.40 -28.76
N SER A 20 6.11 -24.35 -29.00
CA SER A 20 6.77 -23.23 -29.72
C SER A 20 6.42 -23.14 -31.21
N ASN A 21 5.87 -24.19 -31.80
CA ASN A 21 5.46 -24.26 -33.19
C ASN A 21 3.93 -24.17 -33.40
N ILE A 22 3.19 -23.88 -32.33
CA ILE A 22 1.72 -23.72 -32.37
C ILE A 22 1.40 -22.31 -31.89
N VAL A 23 0.59 -21.58 -32.67
CA VAL A 23 0.04 -20.31 -32.23
C VAL A 23 -1.03 -20.60 -31.16
N PRO A 24 -0.89 -20.06 -29.93
CA PRO A 24 -1.83 -20.33 -28.87
C PRO A 24 -3.19 -19.71 -29.18
N GLU A 25 -4.27 -20.42 -28.89
CA GLU A 25 -5.64 -19.90 -28.97
C GLU A 25 -5.88 -18.80 -27.92
N LEU A 26 -5.31 -18.98 -26.72
CA LEU A 26 -5.37 -18.04 -25.61
C LEU A 26 -3.99 -17.82 -25.00
N SER A 27 -3.62 -16.56 -24.83
CA SER A 27 -2.47 -16.15 -24.02
C SER A 27 -2.92 -15.21 -22.92
N GLU A 28 -2.36 -15.37 -21.71
CA GLU A 28 -2.72 -14.61 -20.55
C GLU A 28 -1.50 -13.96 -19.92
N VAL A 29 -1.60 -12.66 -19.63
CA VAL A 29 -0.55 -11.89 -18.97
C VAL A 29 -1.17 -11.09 -17.81
N GLU A 30 -0.56 -11.17 -16.67
CA GLU A 30 -0.91 -10.40 -15.48
C GLU A 30 0.05 -9.22 -15.30
N PHE A 31 -0.51 -8.02 -15.10
CA PHE A 31 0.25 -6.82 -14.79
C PHE A 31 -0.15 -6.28 -13.42
N LEU A 32 0.85 -5.85 -12.66
CA LEU A 32 0.68 -5.08 -11.43
C LEU A 32 1.30 -3.70 -11.63
N THR A 33 0.45 -2.69 -11.76
CA THR A 33 0.87 -1.28 -11.85
C THR A 33 0.98 -0.66 -10.46
N ARG A 34 1.96 0.21 -10.24
CA ARG A 34 2.18 0.92 -8.99
C ARG A 34 2.58 2.37 -9.25
N ALA A 35 2.08 3.28 -8.41
CA ALA A 35 2.51 4.67 -8.37
C ALA A 35 2.33 5.23 -6.94
N PRO A 36 3.08 6.28 -6.57
CA PRO A 36 2.95 6.92 -5.27
C PRO A 36 1.61 7.64 -5.06
N LYS A 37 0.94 8.06 -6.15
CA LYS A 37 -0.33 8.76 -6.12
C LYS A 37 -1.36 8.07 -6.99
N ARG A 38 -2.61 8.07 -6.53
CA ARG A 38 -3.72 7.45 -7.23
C ARG A 38 -3.87 7.96 -8.66
N LYS A 39 -3.79 9.26 -8.86
CA LYS A 39 -3.89 9.86 -10.20
C LYS A 39 -2.84 9.30 -11.17
N ASP A 40 -1.59 9.23 -10.71
CA ASP A 40 -0.50 8.71 -11.54
C ASP A 40 -0.71 7.20 -11.82
N LEU A 41 -1.28 6.46 -10.85
CA LEU A 41 -1.63 5.06 -11.03
C LEU A 41 -2.70 4.86 -12.10
N ASP A 42 -3.72 5.70 -12.14
CA ASP A 42 -4.77 5.63 -13.13
C ASP A 42 -4.22 5.90 -14.54
N ASP A 43 -3.39 6.95 -14.69
CA ASP A 43 -2.75 7.28 -15.96
C ASP A 43 -1.84 6.14 -16.48
N ILE A 44 -1.02 5.56 -15.61
CA ILE A 44 -0.15 4.43 -15.95
C ILE A 44 -0.97 3.19 -16.31
N THR A 45 -2.05 2.93 -15.57
CA THR A 45 -2.91 1.77 -15.82
C THR A 45 -3.59 1.87 -17.19
N GLU A 46 -4.12 3.04 -17.55
CA GLU A 46 -4.69 3.24 -18.89
C GLU A 46 -3.63 3.12 -19.97
N TRP A 47 -2.42 3.63 -19.76
CA TRP A 47 -1.33 3.47 -20.70
C TRP A 47 -0.97 1.99 -20.93
N VAL A 48 -0.91 1.17 -19.86
CA VAL A 48 -0.68 -0.28 -20.00
C VAL A 48 -1.81 -0.96 -20.77
N LYS A 49 -3.06 -0.58 -20.52
CA LYS A 49 -4.23 -1.08 -21.28
C LYS A 49 -4.16 -0.69 -22.77
N ASP A 50 -3.72 0.53 -23.07
CA ASP A 50 -3.55 0.97 -24.45
C ASP A 50 -2.44 0.19 -25.17
N CYS A 51 -1.36 -0.15 -24.49
CA CYS A 51 -0.34 -1.04 -25.03
C CYS A 51 -0.91 -2.42 -25.39
N ALA A 52 -1.77 -2.98 -24.52
CA ALA A 52 -2.44 -4.26 -24.80
C ALA A 52 -3.39 -4.16 -26.01
N ARG A 53 -4.21 -3.11 -26.09
CA ARG A 53 -5.09 -2.83 -27.24
C ARG A 53 -4.30 -2.68 -28.54
N ALA A 54 -3.20 -1.93 -28.50
CA ALA A 54 -2.32 -1.75 -29.66
C ALA A 54 -1.67 -3.07 -30.12
N ALA A 55 -1.22 -3.90 -29.18
CA ALA A 55 -0.69 -5.22 -29.49
C ALA A 55 -1.72 -6.13 -30.15
N ALA A 56 -2.95 -6.17 -29.64
CA ALA A 56 -4.05 -6.93 -30.23
C ALA A 56 -4.37 -6.45 -31.64
N LEU A 57 -4.44 -5.14 -31.87
CA LEU A 57 -4.63 -4.57 -33.20
C LEU A 57 -3.52 -4.95 -34.17
N ALA A 58 -2.27 -4.89 -33.74
CA ALA A 58 -1.10 -5.22 -34.56
C ALA A 58 -1.06 -6.70 -34.97
N THR A 59 -1.51 -7.59 -34.10
CA THR A 59 -1.51 -9.05 -34.31
C THR A 59 -2.85 -9.58 -34.88
N ARG A 60 -3.85 -8.72 -35.02
CA ARG A 60 -5.20 -9.07 -35.45
C ARG A 60 -5.87 -10.11 -34.54
N THR A 61 -5.63 -9.94 -33.23
CA THR A 61 -6.25 -10.75 -32.18
C THR A 61 -7.24 -9.89 -31.39
N GLU A 62 -8.02 -10.52 -30.53
CA GLU A 62 -8.87 -9.84 -29.57
C GLU A 62 -8.14 -9.73 -28.22
N VAL A 63 -8.47 -8.71 -27.44
CA VAL A 63 -7.96 -8.54 -26.07
C VAL A 63 -9.11 -8.28 -25.12
N GLU A 64 -9.15 -9.03 -24.05
CA GLU A 64 -10.01 -8.80 -22.91
C GLU A 64 -9.15 -8.33 -21.72
N ILE A 65 -9.59 -7.23 -21.06
CA ILE A 65 -8.84 -6.61 -19.96
C ILE A 65 -9.77 -6.49 -18.78
N PHE A 66 -9.37 -7.07 -17.65
CA PHE A 66 -10.12 -7.01 -16.40
C PHE A 66 -9.18 -6.78 -15.20
N SER A 67 -9.72 -6.25 -14.10
CA SER A 67 -9.00 -6.08 -12.85
C SER A 67 -9.27 -7.25 -11.92
N LEU A 68 -8.22 -7.81 -11.31
CA LEU A 68 -8.33 -8.90 -10.35
C LEU A 68 -8.78 -8.43 -8.96
N CYS A 69 -8.56 -7.16 -8.64
CA CYS A 69 -8.96 -6.55 -7.37
C CYS A 69 -9.18 -5.04 -7.55
N GLU A 70 -9.83 -4.43 -6.57
CA GLU A 70 -9.90 -2.98 -6.45
C GLU A 70 -8.51 -2.38 -6.23
N PRO A 71 -8.22 -1.23 -6.84
CA PRO A 71 -6.94 -0.57 -6.67
C PRO A 71 -6.79 0.00 -5.24
N PHE A 72 -5.59 -0.10 -4.70
CA PHE A 72 -5.24 0.55 -3.44
C PHE A 72 -4.89 2.02 -3.68
N HIS A 73 -5.41 2.88 -2.82
CA HIS A 73 -5.19 4.32 -2.88
C HIS A 73 -3.96 4.73 -2.06
N ASP A 74 -3.46 5.94 -2.33
CA ASP A 74 -2.39 6.53 -1.54
C ASP A 74 -2.93 7.01 -0.18
N LEU A 75 -2.13 6.77 0.85
CA LEU A 75 -2.39 7.27 2.20
C LEU A 75 -1.84 8.69 2.35
N TYR A 76 -2.64 9.58 2.94
CA TYR A 76 -2.18 10.86 3.42
C TYR A 76 -1.91 10.77 4.94
N VAL A 77 -0.71 11.08 5.35
CA VAL A 77 -0.36 11.19 6.77
C VAL A 77 -0.06 12.65 7.07
N SER A 78 -0.96 13.29 7.79
CA SER A 78 -0.78 14.70 8.17
C SER A 78 0.28 14.85 9.27
N PRO A 79 0.91 16.05 9.40
CA PRO A 79 1.78 16.32 10.54
C PRO A 79 1.09 16.16 11.90
N LEU A 80 -0.21 16.42 11.96
CA LEU A 80 -1.00 16.26 13.19
C LEU A 80 -1.22 14.80 13.55
N GLU A 81 -1.50 13.96 12.56
CA GLU A 81 -1.60 12.50 12.74
C GLU A 81 -0.27 11.91 13.21
N LYS A 82 0.81 12.31 12.56
CA LYS A 82 2.16 11.89 12.95
C LYS A 82 2.46 12.27 14.40
N ALA A 83 2.20 13.52 14.79
CA ALA A 83 2.42 13.99 16.15
C ALA A 83 1.59 13.22 17.20
N ALA A 84 0.34 12.88 16.88
CA ALA A 84 -0.52 12.09 17.75
C ALA A 84 0.02 10.67 17.95
N VAL A 85 0.51 10.01 16.88
CA VAL A 85 1.12 8.69 16.97
C VAL A 85 2.42 8.74 17.77
N GLU A 86 3.29 9.73 17.54
CA GLU A 86 4.53 9.92 18.29
C GLU A 86 4.28 10.18 19.78
N GLU A 87 3.23 10.90 20.14
CA GLU A 87 2.80 11.09 21.53
C GLU A 87 2.45 9.74 22.17
N GLY A 88 1.68 8.89 21.47
CA GLY A 88 1.34 7.56 21.94
C GLY A 88 2.55 6.65 22.16
N PHE A 89 3.54 6.68 21.27
CA PHE A 89 4.82 5.96 21.47
C PHE A 89 5.55 6.45 22.72
N ARG A 90 5.64 7.77 22.92
CA ARG A 90 6.31 8.37 24.10
C ARG A 90 5.61 8.00 25.41
N GLU A 91 4.29 8.03 25.45
CA GLU A 91 3.52 7.67 26.66
C GLU A 91 3.73 6.21 27.07
N LEU A 92 3.95 5.33 26.09
CA LEU A 92 4.20 3.90 26.33
C LEU A 92 5.69 3.60 26.56
N GLY A 93 6.58 4.61 26.50
CA GLY A 93 8.02 4.40 26.62
C GLY A 93 8.62 3.58 25.47
N LEU A 94 8.00 3.62 24.30
CA LEU A 94 8.45 2.92 23.10
C LEU A 94 9.29 3.85 22.22
N ASP A 95 10.39 3.32 21.72
CA ASP A 95 11.21 4.03 20.74
C ASP A 95 10.48 4.12 19.40
N TYR A 96 10.64 5.25 18.72
CA TYR A 96 10.12 5.43 17.37
C TYR A 96 11.13 6.15 16.48
N ALA A 97 11.03 5.89 15.19
CA ALA A 97 11.79 6.57 14.15
C ALA A 97 10.89 6.95 12.99
N GLU A 98 11.30 7.95 12.23
CA GLU A 98 10.61 8.24 10.96
C GLU A 98 10.75 7.07 10.01
N SER A 99 9.61 6.66 9.45
CA SER A 99 9.62 5.67 8.38
C SER A 99 10.27 6.28 7.13
N ILE A 100 11.21 5.56 6.53
CA ILE A 100 11.82 5.90 5.23
C ILE A 100 10.88 5.63 4.05
N GLY A 101 9.60 5.54 4.30
CA GLY A 101 8.55 5.26 3.34
C GLY A 101 8.15 3.79 3.31
N MET A 102 6.89 3.53 3.03
CA MET A 102 6.40 2.17 2.83
C MET A 102 6.77 1.67 1.44
N THR A 103 7.40 0.51 1.38
CA THR A 103 7.71 -0.20 0.13
C THR A 103 6.57 -1.13 -0.32
N GLY A 104 5.50 -1.25 0.48
CA GLY A 104 4.35 -2.09 0.25
C GLY A 104 3.10 -1.32 -0.16
N SER A 105 2.06 -2.05 -0.55
CA SER A 105 0.71 -1.53 -0.79
C SER A 105 -0.22 -1.98 0.33
N SER A 106 -1.21 -1.15 0.67
CA SER A 106 -2.22 -1.44 1.67
C SER A 106 -3.54 -0.77 1.28
N ASP A 107 -4.65 -1.39 1.63
CA ASP A 107 -6.00 -0.87 1.44
C ASP A 107 -6.39 0.22 2.45
N ILE A 108 -5.54 0.51 3.44
CA ILE A 108 -5.78 1.60 4.39
C ILE A 108 -5.93 2.96 3.68
N GLY A 109 -5.26 3.15 2.54
CA GLY A 109 -5.43 4.32 1.70
C GLY A 109 -6.86 4.47 1.17
N ASN A 110 -7.58 3.37 0.96
CA ASN A 110 -8.98 3.42 0.53
C ASN A 110 -9.88 3.98 1.66
N VAL A 111 -9.56 3.67 2.91
CA VAL A 111 -10.22 4.27 4.09
C VAL A 111 -9.88 5.75 4.18
N ASP A 112 -8.60 6.11 3.98
CA ASP A 112 -8.12 7.48 4.04
C ASP A 112 -8.76 8.41 3.00
N TYR A 113 -9.28 7.88 1.90
CA TYR A 113 -10.06 8.69 0.94
C TYR A 113 -11.42 9.14 1.49
N HIS A 114 -11.85 8.63 2.63
CA HIS A 114 -13.14 8.96 3.27
C HIS A 114 -13.00 9.59 4.66
N CYS A 115 -11.94 9.26 5.38
CA CYS A 115 -11.66 9.81 6.72
C CYS A 115 -10.18 9.65 7.06
N PRO A 116 -9.63 10.46 8.00
CA PRO A 116 -8.25 10.28 8.46
C PRO A 116 -7.96 8.85 8.89
N ALA A 117 -6.86 8.27 8.43
CA ALA A 117 -6.51 6.88 8.68
C ALA A 117 -5.08 6.73 9.21
N PHE A 118 -4.93 6.07 10.34
CA PHE A 118 -3.65 5.84 11.02
C PHE A 118 -3.11 4.46 10.69
N HIS A 119 -1.87 4.39 10.24
CA HIS A 119 -1.21 3.13 9.91
C HIS A 119 0.20 3.06 10.52
N PRO A 120 0.33 3.06 11.86
CA PRO A 120 1.63 2.92 12.51
C PRO A 120 2.20 1.52 12.27
N ILE A 121 3.53 1.47 12.09
CA ILE A 121 4.26 0.21 11.90
C ILE A 121 5.12 -0.02 13.14
N MET A 122 5.07 -1.26 13.66
CA MET A 122 5.87 -1.68 14.81
C MET A 122 7.00 -2.61 14.37
N SER A 123 8.19 -2.37 14.89
CA SER A 123 9.31 -3.29 14.71
C SER A 123 9.10 -4.57 15.51
N ILE A 124 9.46 -5.70 14.92
CA ILE A 124 9.50 -7.02 15.58
C ILE A 124 10.92 -7.41 15.99
N GLY A 125 11.78 -6.41 16.21
CA GLY A 125 13.14 -6.58 16.73
C GLY A 125 14.22 -6.64 15.67
N LYS A 126 14.04 -7.33 14.56
CA LYS A 126 15.01 -7.46 13.46
C LYS A 126 14.41 -7.06 12.11
N PRO A 127 15.22 -6.60 11.18
CA PRO A 127 14.76 -6.30 9.82
C PRO A 127 14.56 -7.61 9.05
N TYR A 128 13.33 -8.07 8.96
CA TYR A 128 12.96 -9.20 8.10
C TYR A 128 12.38 -8.70 6.77
N THR A 129 12.66 -9.44 5.70
CA THR A 129 11.97 -9.20 4.43
C THR A 129 10.58 -9.83 4.48
N CYS A 130 9.55 -9.03 4.22
CA CYS A 130 8.16 -9.54 4.15
C CYS A 130 8.03 -10.65 3.09
N HIS A 131 7.10 -11.57 3.31
CA HIS A 131 6.81 -12.71 2.42
C HIS A 131 7.95 -13.73 2.29
N THR A 132 8.81 -13.84 3.29
CA THR A 132 9.85 -14.88 3.38
C THR A 132 9.51 -15.90 4.46
N LYS A 133 10.17 -17.05 4.39
CA LYS A 133 10.03 -18.10 5.39
C LYS A 133 10.55 -17.64 6.76
N GLU A 134 11.67 -16.93 6.76
CA GLU A 134 12.30 -16.36 7.94
C GLU A 134 11.37 -15.37 8.66
N PHE A 135 10.63 -14.54 7.87
CA PHE A 135 9.62 -13.65 8.45
C PHE A 135 8.46 -14.43 9.08
N ALA A 136 7.99 -15.50 8.42
CA ALA A 136 6.93 -16.35 8.96
C ALA A 136 7.36 -17.05 10.25
N GLU A 137 8.60 -17.56 10.33
CA GLU A 137 9.17 -18.16 11.53
C GLU A 137 9.33 -17.15 12.67
N ALA A 138 9.70 -15.91 12.36
CA ALA A 138 9.81 -14.84 13.34
C ALA A 138 8.48 -14.49 14.01
N MET A 139 7.33 -14.77 13.37
CA MET A 139 6.01 -14.52 13.97
C MET A 139 5.75 -15.36 15.24
N LEU A 140 6.52 -16.41 15.47
CA LEU A 140 6.43 -17.26 16.66
C LEU A 140 7.37 -16.82 17.78
N SER A 141 8.15 -15.77 17.59
CA SER A 141 9.11 -15.28 18.60
C SER A 141 8.43 -14.46 19.69
N GLU A 142 9.05 -14.42 20.86
CA GLU A 142 8.58 -13.62 21.99
C GLU A 142 8.65 -12.12 21.66
N GLU A 143 9.65 -11.68 20.91
CA GLU A 143 9.78 -10.29 20.45
C GLU A 143 8.60 -9.86 19.60
N THR A 144 8.13 -10.75 18.70
CA THR A 144 6.94 -10.47 17.89
C THR A 144 5.67 -10.45 18.74
N HIS A 145 5.53 -11.37 19.69
CA HIS A 145 4.38 -11.36 20.61
C HIS A 145 4.35 -10.08 21.43
N GLN A 146 5.50 -9.62 21.93
CA GLN A 146 5.60 -8.35 22.63
C GLN A 146 5.27 -7.15 21.71
N ALA A 147 5.70 -7.18 20.45
CA ALA A 147 5.36 -6.16 19.46
C ALA A 147 3.85 -6.08 19.21
N ILE A 148 3.15 -7.22 19.15
CA ILE A 148 1.68 -7.27 19.02
C ILE A 148 1.01 -6.62 20.23
N VAL A 149 1.46 -6.91 21.45
CA VAL A 149 0.96 -6.29 22.68
C VAL A 149 1.21 -4.78 22.66
N ASN A 150 2.40 -4.35 22.25
CA ASN A 150 2.75 -2.93 22.14
C ASN A 150 1.87 -2.20 21.12
N VAL A 151 1.59 -2.79 19.96
CA VAL A 151 0.66 -2.22 18.97
C VAL A 151 -0.76 -2.10 19.55
N ALA A 152 -1.25 -3.13 20.23
CA ALA A 152 -2.57 -3.08 20.85
C ALA A 152 -2.66 -1.93 21.88
N ASN A 153 -1.64 -1.79 22.73
CA ASN A 153 -1.56 -0.71 23.69
C ASN A 153 -1.48 0.66 23.00
N LEU A 154 -0.69 0.78 21.92
CA LEU A 154 -0.58 2.01 21.14
C LEU A 154 -1.95 2.42 20.55
N LEU A 155 -2.69 1.49 19.97
CA LEU A 155 -4.00 1.76 19.40
C LEU A 155 -5.01 2.21 20.47
N VAL A 156 -4.99 1.60 21.65
CA VAL A 156 -5.83 2.00 22.79
C VAL A 156 -5.45 3.40 23.27
N THR A 157 -4.15 3.66 23.48
CA THR A 157 -3.64 4.96 23.92
C THR A 157 -3.98 6.07 22.92
N LEU A 158 -3.71 5.83 21.64
CA LEU A 158 -4.02 6.77 20.57
C LEU A 158 -5.52 7.08 20.52
N THR A 159 -6.36 6.05 20.59
CA THR A 159 -7.82 6.22 20.62
C THR A 159 -8.26 7.06 21.83
N ALA A 160 -7.77 6.72 23.03
CA ALA A 160 -8.10 7.46 24.25
C ALA A 160 -7.66 8.93 24.16
N ASN A 161 -6.46 9.19 23.66
CA ASN A 161 -5.94 10.54 23.48
C ASN A 161 -6.75 11.37 22.48
N LEU A 162 -7.11 10.79 21.34
CA LEU A 162 -7.89 11.48 20.31
C LEU A 162 -9.32 11.79 20.80
N TYR A 163 -9.97 10.85 21.46
CA TYR A 163 -11.32 11.09 22.01
C TYR A 163 -11.29 11.98 23.27
N GLY A 164 -10.22 11.93 24.06
CA GLY A 164 -9.99 12.80 25.21
C GLY A 164 -9.64 14.24 24.85
N LYS A 165 -9.20 14.49 23.60
CA LYS A 165 -8.79 15.81 23.07
C LYS A 165 -9.59 16.14 21.78
N PRO A 166 -10.90 16.49 21.90
CA PRO A 166 -11.75 16.69 20.73
C PRO A 166 -11.28 17.78 19.76
N GLU A 167 -10.50 18.74 20.25
CA GLU A 167 -9.89 19.80 19.44
C GLU A 167 -8.79 19.25 18.51
N VAL A 168 -7.99 18.29 18.98
CA VAL A 168 -6.96 17.62 18.17
C VAL A 168 -7.63 16.78 17.08
N LEU A 169 -8.66 16.01 17.45
CA LEU A 169 -9.41 15.21 16.49
C LEU A 169 -10.06 16.08 15.40
N ARG A 170 -10.64 17.24 15.79
CA ARG A 170 -11.18 18.19 14.81
C ARG A 170 -10.09 18.74 13.90
N ALA A 171 -8.95 19.17 14.43
CA ALA A 171 -7.84 19.69 13.65
C ALA A 171 -7.32 18.67 12.62
N ILE A 172 -7.19 17.40 13.01
CA ILE A 172 -6.81 16.31 12.09
C ILE A 172 -7.85 16.16 10.97
N ARG A 173 -9.14 16.17 11.31
CA ARG A 173 -10.21 16.05 10.30
C ARG A 173 -10.26 17.23 9.35
N ASP A 174 -10.03 18.44 9.84
CA ASP A 174 -10.04 19.66 9.02
C ASP A 174 -8.83 19.69 8.07
N ASP A 175 -7.65 19.31 8.56
CA ASP A 175 -6.44 19.17 7.73
C ASP A 175 -6.63 18.10 6.64
N HIS A 176 -7.16 16.95 6.99
CA HIS A 176 -7.45 15.88 6.06
C HIS A 176 -8.46 16.31 4.96
N LYS A 177 -9.54 17.00 5.35
CA LYS A 177 -10.51 17.56 4.40
C LYS A 177 -9.87 18.57 3.45
N ALA A 178 -9.03 19.46 3.99
CA ALA A 178 -8.32 20.43 3.19
C ALA A 178 -7.39 19.77 2.16
N TYR A 179 -6.72 18.68 2.54
CA TYR A 179 -5.85 17.93 1.63
C TYR A 179 -6.65 17.16 0.56
N ARG A 180 -7.72 16.47 0.95
CA ARG A 180 -8.54 15.64 0.04
C ARG A 180 -9.53 16.44 -0.80
N GLY A 181 -9.91 17.67 -0.38
CA GLY A 181 -10.78 18.58 -1.15
C GLY A 181 -12.27 18.33 -1.00
N TYR A 182 -12.73 17.87 0.18
CA TYR A 182 -14.17 17.67 0.48
C TYR A 182 -14.62 18.30 1.79
#